data_044622a74c2889c7c8e7e2ae0fa960b6
#
_entry.id   044622a74c2889c7c8e7e2ae0fa960b6
#
_cell.length_a   1.000
_cell.length_b   1.000
_cell.length_c   1.000
_cell.angle_alpha   90.00
_cell.angle_beta   90.00
_cell.angle_gamma   90.00
#
_symmetry.space_group_name_H-M   'P 1'
#
loop_
_entity.id
_entity.type
_entity.pdbx_description
1 polymer ?
#
loop_
_entity_poly.entity_id
_entity_poly.type
_entity_poly.pdbx_seq_one_letter_code
_entity_poly.pdbx_strand_id
1 'polypeptide(L)'
;MKTALAFAAAITLTGCAATPAASNPQDEFFAALTAHCGKAYAGKLASNQDADADMRGKAMVMHVRSCTPDRIEIPFHIDGVGPDGGWDRSRTWIITRTATGLRLKHDHRHADGSKDELTMYGGDTANAGTASRQTFPVDAESIALFTRTGRSVSNTNIWSVETTADSFTYGLSREGRDFRVTFDYRQPVAPPPAPWGW
;
A
#
# COMPACT_ATOMS: atom_id res chain seq x y z
N MET A 1 -13.35 -40.01 -73.81
CA MET A 1 -12.70 -39.00 -72.98
C MET A 1 -13.62 -38.73 -71.76
N LYS A 2 -13.22 -39.17 -70.56
CA LYS A 2 -14.01 -38.96 -69.32
C LYS A 2 -13.30 -37.89 -68.50
N THR A 3 -13.94 -36.73 -68.34
CA THR A 3 -13.45 -35.61 -67.56
C THR A 3 -13.85 -35.77 -66.10
N ALA A 4 -12.86 -35.91 -65.20
CA ALA A 4 -13.11 -35.99 -63.74
C ALA A 4 -13.07 -34.55 -63.19
N LEU A 5 -14.16 -34.12 -62.53
CA LEU A 5 -14.21 -32.89 -61.72
C LEU A 5 -13.69 -33.18 -60.34
N ALA A 6 -12.64 -32.50 -59.90
CA ALA A 6 -12.17 -32.52 -58.53
C ALA A 6 -12.83 -31.40 -57.72
N PHE A 7 -13.56 -31.75 -56.68
CA PHE A 7 -14.12 -30.84 -55.68
C PHE A 7 -13.05 -30.58 -54.61
N ALA A 8 -12.62 -29.32 -54.48
CA ALA A 8 -11.78 -28.88 -53.39
C ALA A 8 -12.66 -28.40 -52.23
N ALA A 9 -12.62 -29.13 -51.11
CA ALA A 9 -13.29 -28.73 -49.89
C ALA A 9 -12.44 -27.71 -49.11
N ALA A 10 -12.91 -26.46 -48.97
CA ALA A 10 -12.31 -25.45 -48.13
C ALA A 10 -12.66 -25.67 -46.67
N ILE A 11 -11.68 -25.99 -45.85
CA ILE A 11 -11.86 -26.10 -44.36
C ILE A 11 -11.67 -24.70 -43.80
N THR A 12 -12.74 -24.08 -43.32
CA THR A 12 -12.69 -22.82 -42.57
C THR A 12 -12.38 -23.13 -41.11
N LEU A 13 -11.17 -22.82 -40.66
CA LEU A 13 -10.80 -22.81 -39.22
C LEU A 13 -11.47 -21.59 -38.55
N THR A 14 -12.51 -21.84 -37.79
CA THR A 14 -13.09 -20.86 -36.88
C THR A 14 -12.21 -20.75 -35.63
N GLY A 15 -11.31 -19.77 -35.60
CA GLY A 15 -10.51 -19.46 -34.41
C GLY A 15 -11.44 -18.90 -33.31
N CYS A 16 -11.60 -19.61 -32.18
CA CYS A 16 -12.19 -19.05 -30.98
C CYS A 16 -11.22 -18.00 -30.42
N ALA A 17 -11.55 -16.71 -30.58
CA ALA A 17 -10.88 -15.65 -29.85
C ALA A 17 -11.22 -15.80 -28.36
N ALA A 18 -10.26 -16.19 -27.52
CA ALA A 18 -10.40 -16.19 -26.07
C ALA A 18 -10.63 -14.73 -25.62
N THR A 19 -11.74 -14.46 -24.96
CA THR A 19 -11.96 -13.16 -24.29
C THR A 19 -10.89 -13.01 -23.21
N PRO A 20 -10.12 -11.90 -23.14
CA PRO A 20 -9.15 -11.68 -22.07
C PRO A 20 -9.88 -11.81 -20.73
N ALA A 21 -9.36 -12.61 -19.81
CA ALA A 21 -9.87 -12.67 -18.44
C ALA A 21 -9.80 -11.26 -17.85
N ALA A 22 -10.90 -10.82 -17.19
CA ALA A 22 -10.89 -9.54 -16.49
C ALA A 22 -9.73 -9.53 -15.49
N SER A 23 -8.90 -8.49 -15.54
CA SER A 23 -7.77 -8.34 -14.63
C SER A 23 -8.29 -8.17 -13.20
N ASN A 24 -7.58 -8.75 -12.22
CA ASN A 24 -7.92 -8.59 -10.81
C ASN A 24 -7.47 -7.18 -10.35
N PRO A 25 -8.38 -6.33 -9.83
CA PRO A 25 -8.03 -4.99 -9.38
C PRO A 25 -6.91 -4.96 -8.34
N GLN A 26 -6.78 -5.99 -7.50
CA GLN A 26 -5.71 -6.10 -6.52
C GLN A 26 -4.36 -6.41 -7.15
N ASP A 27 -4.33 -7.15 -8.25
CA ASP A 27 -3.11 -7.42 -9.02
C ASP A 27 -2.63 -6.14 -9.71
N GLU A 28 -3.54 -5.38 -10.31
CA GLU A 28 -3.23 -4.07 -10.93
C GLU A 28 -2.75 -3.08 -9.88
N PHE A 29 -3.41 -2.99 -8.73
CA PHE A 29 -2.99 -2.13 -7.62
C PHE A 29 -1.58 -2.48 -7.13
N PHE A 30 -1.29 -3.77 -6.90
CA PHE A 30 0.01 -4.23 -6.43
C PHE A 30 1.10 -3.96 -7.48
N ALA A 31 0.80 -4.18 -8.76
CA ALA A 31 1.71 -3.88 -9.87
C ALA A 31 1.99 -2.37 -9.97
N ALA A 32 0.96 -1.51 -9.81
CA ALA A 32 1.11 -0.06 -9.80
C ALA A 32 2.07 0.41 -8.70
N LEU A 33 1.97 -0.13 -7.48
CA LEU A 33 2.91 0.16 -6.39
C LEU A 33 4.33 -0.35 -6.70
N THR A 34 4.45 -1.56 -7.23
CA THR A 34 5.73 -2.19 -7.56
C THR A 34 6.50 -1.41 -8.64
N ALA A 35 5.81 -0.71 -9.55
CA ALA A 35 6.44 0.15 -10.57
C ALA A 35 7.26 1.30 -9.96
N HIS A 36 7.05 1.63 -8.69
CA HIS A 36 7.79 2.63 -7.94
C HIS A 36 8.92 2.05 -7.08
N CYS A 37 9.23 0.77 -7.21
CA CYS A 37 10.25 0.10 -6.39
C CYS A 37 11.62 0.77 -6.50
N GLY A 38 12.26 0.98 -5.35
CA GLY A 38 13.54 1.69 -5.22
C GLY A 38 13.43 3.21 -5.21
N LYS A 39 12.23 3.79 -5.42
CA LYS A 39 12.03 5.25 -5.49
C LYS A 39 11.46 5.80 -4.17
N ALA A 40 11.90 6.99 -3.80
CA ALA A 40 11.38 7.75 -2.68
C ALA A 40 10.69 9.03 -3.17
N TYR A 41 9.69 9.48 -2.41
CA TYR A 41 8.85 10.62 -2.79
C TYR A 41 8.56 11.51 -1.61
N ALA A 42 8.66 12.83 -1.83
CA ALA A 42 8.25 13.81 -0.85
C ALA A 42 6.73 13.88 -0.74
N GLY A 43 6.25 14.09 0.47
CA GLY A 43 4.83 14.18 0.77
C GLY A 43 4.50 15.20 1.82
N LYS A 44 3.21 15.31 2.10
CA LYS A 44 2.67 16.24 3.09
C LYS A 44 1.41 15.69 3.72
N LEU A 45 1.12 16.20 4.92
CA LEU A 45 -0.17 16.00 5.56
C LEU A 45 -1.29 16.56 4.65
N ALA A 46 -2.29 15.75 4.36
CA ALA A 46 -3.46 16.09 3.55
C ALA A 46 -4.75 16.19 4.36
N SER A 47 -4.74 15.75 5.63
CA SER A 47 -5.82 15.95 6.59
C SER A 47 -5.63 17.26 7.37
N ASN A 48 -6.68 17.70 8.08
CA ASN A 48 -6.69 18.98 8.80
C ASN A 48 -7.26 18.85 10.23
N GLN A 49 -6.98 17.76 10.91
CA GLN A 49 -7.44 17.56 12.29
C GLN A 49 -6.38 18.01 13.30
N ASP A 50 -6.83 18.51 14.48
CA ASP A 50 -5.92 18.98 15.54
C ASP A 50 -5.04 17.85 16.09
N ALA A 51 -5.51 16.61 16.04
CA ALA A 51 -4.73 15.42 16.38
C ALA A 51 -3.46 15.25 15.52
N ASP A 52 -3.33 15.95 14.40
CA ASP A 52 -2.20 15.90 13.47
C ASP A 52 -1.33 17.17 13.53
N ALA A 53 -1.55 18.03 14.53
CA ALA A 53 -0.88 19.34 14.61
C ALA A 53 0.66 19.22 14.56
N ASP A 54 1.23 18.23 15.22
CA ASP A 54 2.68 18.01 15.29
C ASP A 54 3.29 17.62 13.93
N MET A 55 2.47 17.17 12.98
CA MET A 55 2.89 16.79 11.62
C MET A 55 2.69 17.93 10.61
N ARG A 56 1.99 19.00 10.97
CA ARG A 56 1.72 20.10 10.05
C ARG A 56 3.02 20.82 9.65
N GLY A 57 3.23 20.98 8.34
CA GLY A 57 4.41 21.65 7.79
C GLY A 57 5.70 20.85 7.91
N LYS A 58 5.68 19.65 8.47
CA LYS A 58 6.86 18.78 8.52
C LYS A 58 7.12 18.18 7.14
N ALA A 59 8.39 18.06 6.78
CA ALA A 59 8.80 17.32 5.61
C ALA A 59 8.52 15.81 5.85
N MET A 60 7.94 15.18 4.85
CA MET A 60 7.60 13.75 4.89
C MET A 60 8.18 13.07 3.66
N VAL A 61 8.68 11.86 3.83
CA VAL A 61 9.17 11.05 2.71
C VAL A 61 8.67 9.63 2.89
N MET A 62 8.14 9.05 1.82
CA MET A 62 7.97 7.61 1.71
C MET A 62 9.02 7.02 0.75
N HIS A 63 9.40 5.77 0.95
CA HIS A 63 10.31 5.05 0.08
C HIS A 63 9.74 3.67 -0.25
N VAL A 64 9.41 3.38 -1.50
CA VAL A 64 9.04 2.02 -1.92
C VAL A 64 10.33 1.19 -1.96
N ARG A 65 10.79 0.76 -0.77
CA ARG A 65 12.16 0.33 -0.53
C ARG A 65 12.45 -1.10 -0.97
N SER A 66 11.51 -2.00 -0.73
CA SER A 66 11.66 -3.43 -1.02
C SER A 66 10.42 -3.97 -1.69
N CYS A 67 10.61 -4.74 -2.76
CA CYS A 67 9.52 -5.36 -3.50
C CYS A 67 9.91 -6.79 -3.89
N THR A 68 9.03 -7.71 -3.56
CA THR A 68 9.04 -9.09 -4.03
C THR A 68 7.73 -9.37 -4.79
N PRO A 69 7.53 -10.52 -5.43
CA PRO A 69 6.26 -10.82 -6.09
C PRO A 69 5.03 -10.75 -5.19
N ASP A 70 5.19 -10.90 -3.88
CA ASP A 70 4.11 -11.01 -2.90
C ASP A 70 4.18 -9.99 -1.75
N ARG A 71 5.23 -9.14 -1.69
CA ARG A 71 5.43 -8.21 -0.57
C ARG A 71 6.09 -6.91 -1.01
N ILE A 72 5.54 -5.78 -0.55
CA ILE A 72 6.09 -4.44 -0.72
C ILE A 72 6.27 -3.81 0.66
N GLU A 73 7.42 -3.17 0.88
CA GLU A 73 7.75 -2.46 2.13
C GLU A 73 7.99 -0.99 1.82
N ILE A 74 7.25 -0.13 2.51
CA ILE A 74 7.23 1.30 2.29
C ILE A 74 7.50 2.02 3.61
N PRO A 75 8.77 2.29 3.97
CA PRO A 75 9.11 3.20 5.06
C PRO A 75 8.47 4.57 4.87
N PHE A 76 7.95 5.13 5.97
CA PHE A 76 7.40 6.46 6.07
C PHE A 76 8.15 7.25 7.13
N HIS A 77 8.77 8.35 6.74
CA HIS A 77 9.61 9.17 7.59
C HIS A 77 9.06 10.59 7.72
N ILE A 78 9.23 11.18 8.91
CA ILE A 78 8.79 12.54 9.22
C ILE A 78 9.98 13.29 9.80
N ASP A 79 10.35 14.42 9.22
CA ASP A 79 11.47 15.24 9.67
C ASP A 79 11.12 16.06 10.90
N GLY A 80 12.11 16.26 11.79
CA GLY A 80 11.98 17.09 12.98
C GLY A 80 11.06 16.55 14.07
N VAL A 81 10.71 15.26 14.05
CA VAL A 81 9.92 14.59 15.11
C VAL A 81 10.58 13.32 15.65
N GLY A 82 11.72 12.93 15.08
CA GLY A 82 12.53 11.83 15.60
C GLY A 82 13.32 12.22 16.84
N PRO A 83 14.04 11.27 17.47
CA PRO A 83 15.01 11.55 18.50
C PRO A 83 16.00 12.61 18.00
N ASP A 84 16.45 13.49 18.89
CA ASP A 84 17.40 14.57 18.57
C ASP A 84 16.92 15.57 17.51
N GLY A 85 15.59 15.65 17.25
CA GLY A 85 15.00 16.54 16.25
C GLY A 85 15.29 16.16 14.80
N GLY A 86 15.79 14.93 14.55
CA GLY A 86 15.99 14.38 13.22
C GLY A 86 14.77 13.64 12.66
N TRP A 87 15.01 12.78 11.69
CA TRP A 87 13.95 11.97 11.08
C TRP A 87 13.37 10.94 12.05
N ASP A 88 12.06 10.94 12.22
CA ASP A 88 11.33 9.77 12.74
C ASP A 88 11.28 8.70 11.64
N ARG A 89 11.97 7.59 11.86
CA ARG A 89 12.13 6.47 10.93
C ARG A 89 11.47 5.20 11.47
N SER A 90 10.50 5.37 12.38
CA SER A 90 9.90 4.29 13.15
C SER A 90 8.90 3.44 12.36
N ARG A 91 8.40 3.91 11.21
CA ARG A 91 7.23 3.34 10.56
C ARG A 91 7.55 2.74 9.19
N THR A 92 7.08 1.51 8.97
CA THR A 92 7.09 0.88 7.64
C THR A 92 5.70 0.27 7.35
N TRP A 93 5.09 0.69 6.26
CA TRP A 93 3.90 0.03 5.73
C TRP A 93 4.32 -1.20 4.95
N ILE A 94 3.68 -2.33 5.25
CA ILE A 94 3.96 -3.62 4.62
C ILE A 94 2.69 -4.09 3.94
N ILE A 95 2.71 -4.18 2.60
CA ILE A 95 1.60 -4.70 1.81
C ILE A 95 2.00 -6.09 1.30
N THR A 96 1.19 -7.09 1.63
CA THR A 96 1.46 -8.50 1.27
C THR A 96 0.27 -9.09 0.54
N ARG A 97 0.52 -9.89 -0.49
CA ARG A 97 -0.49 -10.74 -1.12
C ARG A 97 -0.88 -11.87 -0.18
N THR A 98 -2.15 -12.18 -0.12
CA THR A 98 -2.69 -13.32 0.63
C THR A 98 -3.48 -14.23 -0.30
N ALA A 99 -3.93 -15.37 0.17
CA ALA A 99 -4.79 -16.27 -0.62
C ALA A 99 -6.14 -15.64 -1.01
N THR A 100 -6.58 -14.59 -0.29
CA THR A 100 -7.92 -13.99 -0.45
C THR A 100 -7.88 -12.51 -0.82
N GLY A 101 -6.68 -11.92 -0.99
CA GLY A 101 -6.55 -10.50 -1.32
C GLY A 101 -5.23 -9.90 -0.89
N LEU A 102 -5.27 -8.70 -0.33
CA LEU A 102 -4.11 -7.98 0.17
C LEU A 102 -4.20 -7.77 1.67
N ARG A 103 -3.05 -7.69 2.33
CA ARG A 103 -2.87 -7.39 3.74
C ARG A 103 -2.00 -6.16 3.90
N LEU A 104 -2.42 -5.22 4.73
CA LEU A 104 -1.59 -4.11 5.21
C LEU A 104 -1.21 -4.35 6.67
N LYS A 105 0.08 -4.28 6.98
CA LYS A 105 0.61 -4.26 8.36
C LYS A 105 1.52 -3.05 8.55
N HIS A 106 1.60 -2.57 9.79
CA HIS A 106 2.44 -1.46 10.21
C HIS A 106 3.54 -1.99 11.10
N ASP A 107 4.78 -2.05 10.59
CA ASP A 107 5.95 -2.34 11.41
C ASP A 107 6.43 -1.05 12.07
N HIS A 108 6.40 -1.03 13.39
CA HIS A 108 6.91 0.08 14.21
C HIS A 108 8.12 -0.36 15.00
N ARG A 109 9.16 0.48 14.98
CA ARG A 109 10.44 0.23 15.63
C ARG A 109 10.88 1.43 16.46
N HIS A 110 11.58 1.14 17.57
CA HIS A 110 12.37 2.13 18.31
C HIS A 110 13.67 2.46 17.58
N ALA A 111 14.35 3.53 18.00
CA ALA A 111 15.58 4.00 17.37
C ALA A 111 16.73 2.98 17.44
N ASP A 112 16.71 2.09 18.41
CA ASP A 112 17.67 0.98 18.55
C ASP A 112 17.34 -0.23 17.66
N GLY A 113 16.24 -0.17 16.88
CA GLY A 113 15.78 -1.22 15.99
C GLY A 113 14.88 -2.26 16.66
N SER A 114 14.68 -2.21 17.97
CA SER A 114 13.74 -3.10 18.66
C SER A 114 12.29 -2.81 18.24
N LYS A 115 11.42 -3.82 18.37
CA LYS A 115 10.01 -3.68 18.04
C LYS A 115 9.29 -2.83 19.07
N ASP A 116 8.45 -1.89 18.59
CA ASP A 116 7.50 -1.19 19.45
C ASP A 116 6.40 -2.18 19.94
N GLU A 117 5.82 -1.92 21.10
CA GLU A 117 4.68 -2.68 21.59
C GLU A 117 3.48 -2.60 20.62
N LEU A 118 3.26 -1.42 20.02
CA LEU A 118 2.25 -1.19 19.00
C LEU A 118 2.85 -1.39 17.61
N THR A 119 3.18 -2.63 17.27
CA THR A 119 3.73 -3.00 15.96
C THR A 119 2.91 -4.12 15.30
N MET A 120 3.06 -4.27 13.98
CA MET A 120 2.42 -5.30 13.15
C MET A 120 0.90 -5.30 13.19
N TYR A 121 0.28 -4.17 13.56
CA TYR A 121 -1.16 -4.01 13.44
C TYR A 121 -1.56 -3.66 12.01
N GLY A 122 -2.83 -3.92 11.66
CA GLY A 122 -3.34 -3.67 10.31
C GLY A 122 -4.60 -4.46 10.02
N GLY A 123 -4.75 -4.92 8.78
CA GLY A 123 -5.88 -5.74 8.37
C GLY A 123 -5.80 -6.21 6.93
N ASP A 124 -6.77 -7.03 6.55
CA ASP A 124 -6.92 -7.58 5.22
C ASP A 124 -7.98 -6.81 4.42
N THR A 125 -7.87 -6.82 3.09
CA THR A 125 -8.94 -6.27 2.23
C THR A 125 -10.22 -7.07 2.41
N ALA A 126 -11.34 -6.36 2.61
CA ALA A 126 -12.67 -7.00 2.74
C ALA A 126 -13.34 -7.29 1.39
N ASN A 127 -12.84 -6.69 0.31
CA ASN A 127 -13.35 -6.84 -1.06
C ASN A 127 -12.24 -6.56 -2.08
N ALA A 128 -12.54 -6.69 -3.36
CA ALA A 128 -11.56 -6.52 -4.44
C ALA A 128 -11.03 -5.07 -4.56
N GLY A 129 -11.71 -4.09 -4.02
CA GLY A 129 -11.34 -2.69 -4.19
C GLY A 129 -11.31 -2.24 -5.64
N THR A 130 -10.36 -1.37 -5.97
CA THR A 130 -10.08 -0.94 -7.34
C THR A 130 -8.60 -1.04 -7.65
N ALA A 131 -8.22 -0.92 -8.92
CA ALA A 131 -6.82 -0.86 -9.36
C ALA A 131 -6.03 0.32 -8.76
N SER A 132 -6.73 1.36 -8.30
CA SER A 132 -6.11 2.55 -7.72
C SER A 132 -6.30 2.70 -6.21
N ARG A 133 -7.19 1.91 -5.58
CA ARG A 133 -7.51 2.06 -4.15
C ARG A 133 -7.87 0.75 -3.49
N GLN A 134 -7.23 0.49 -2.35
CA GLN A 134 -7.53 -0.63 -1.47
C GLN A 134 -7.84 -0.13 -0.05
N THR A 135 -8.72 -0.84 0.66
CA THR A 135 -9.07 -0.56 2.05
C THR A 135 -8.86 -1.79 2.91
N PHE A 136 -8.37 -1.55 4.13
CA PHE A 136 -7.92 -2.57 5.06
C PHE A 136 -8.60 -2.34 6.43
N PRO A 137 -9.81 -2.88 6.66
CA PRO A 137 -10.41 -2.86 7.99
C PRO A 137 -9.52 -3.58 9.00
N VAL A 138 -9.51 -3.08 10.24
CA VAL A 138 -8.75 -3.65 11.34
C VAL A 138 -9.05 -5.14 11.54
N ASP A 139 -8.02 -5.98 11.63
CA ASP A 139 -8.16 -7.42 11.87
C ASP A 139 -8.28 -7.79 13.36
N ALA A 140 -8.67 -9.02 13.64
CA ALA A 140 -8.89 -9.51 15.00
C ALA A 140 -7.60 -9.48 15.86
N GLU A 141 -6.43 -9.73 15.25
CA GLU A 141 -5.13 -9.66 15.92
C GLU A 141 -4.84 -8.23 16.39
N SER A 142 -5.08 -7.25 15.52
CA SER A 142 -4.89 -5.83 15.83
C SER A 142 -5.90 -5.33 16.86
N ILE A 143 -7.16 -5.78 16.81
CA ILE A 143 -8.17 -5.48 17.84
C ILE A 143 -7.71 -6.01 19.21
N ALA A 144 -7.20 -7.24 19.27
CA ALA A 144 -6.67 -7.82 20.51
C ALA A 144 -5.46 -7.02 21.02
N LEU A 145 -4.54 -6.61 20.12
CA LEU A 145 -3.40 -5.76 20.46
C LEU A 145 -3.86 -4.42 21.05
N PHE A 146 -4.74 -3.69 20.34
CA PHE A 146 -5.22 -2.38 20.77
C PHE A 146 -5.99 -2.46 22.11
N THR A 147 -6.76 -3.52 22.30
CA THR A 147 -7.51 -3.72 23.55
C THR A 147 -6.58 -3.93 24.74
N ARG A 148 -5.58 -4.82 24.63
CA ARG A 148 -4.65 -5.10 25.74
C ARG A 148 -3.70 -3.94 26.05
N THR A 149 -3.44 -3.06 25.05
CA THR A 149 -2.57 -1.88 25.20
C THR A 149 -3.34 -0.60 25.53
N GLY A 150 -4.65 -0.67 25.83
CA GLY A 150 -5.47 0.49 26.18
C GLY A 150 -5.77 1.43 25.00
N ARG A 151 -5.73 0.92 23.78
CA ARG A 151 -5.98 1.67 22.53
C ARG A 151 -7.28 1.26 21.84
N SER A 152 -8.30 0.84 22.58
CA SER A 152 -9.58 0.33 22.03
C SER A 152 -10.29 1.28 21.07
N VAL A 153 -10.02 2.59 21.12
CA VAL A 153 -10.48 3.56 20.13
C VAL A 153 -10.05 3.19 18.70
N SER A 154 -8.98 2.41 18.53
CA SER A 154 -8.46 1.94 17.26
C SER A 154 -9.09 0.65 16.74
N ASN A 155 -10.02 0.04 17.51
CA ASN A 155 -10.68 -1.22 17.14
C ASN A 155 -11.65 -1.10 15.96
N THR A 156 -11.90 0.13 15.48
CA THR A 156 -12.74 0.44 14.31
C THR A 156 -11.95 1.10 13.19
N ASN A 157 -10.62 1.06 13.24
CA ASN A 157 -9.78 1.65 12.21
C ASN A 157 -10.01 0.98 10.86
N ILE A 158 -10.04 1.81 9.81
CA ILE A 158 -9.96 1.40 8.42
C ILE A 158 -8.80 2.17 7.80
N TRP A 159 -7.80 1.46 7.32
CA TRP A 159 -6.72 2.06 6.54
C TRP A 159 -7.06 2.03 5.07
N SER A 160 -6.50 2.95 4.32
CA SER A 160 -6.60 2.99 2.87
C SER A 160 -5.25 3.32 2.24
N VAL A 161 -4.99 2.71 1.11
CA VAL A 161 -3.89 3.08 0.22
C VAL A 161 -4.48 3.37 -1.14
N GLU A 162 -4.15 4.55 -1.67
CA GLU A 162 -4.52 4.97 -3.01
C GLU A 162 -3.25 5.25 -3.81
N THR A 163 -3.20 4.77 -5.04
CA THR A 163 -2.11 5.00 -5.99
C THR A 163 -2.69 5.41 -7.32
N THR A 164 -2.23 6.54 -7.85
CA THR A 164 -2.62 7.08 -9.16
C THR A 164 -1.36 7.22 -10.03
N ALA A 165 -1.49 7.75 -11.23
CA ALA A 165 -0.32 8.05 -12.06
C ALA A 165 0.62 9.09 -11.40
N ASP A 166 0.07 10.00 -10.57
CA ASP A 166 0.78 11.17 -10.05
C ASP A 166 1.01 11.14 -8.54
N SER A 167 0.36 10.26 -7.81
CA SER A 167 0.39 10.32 -6.34
C SER A 167 0.17 8.98 -5.64
N PHE A 168 0.69 8.91 -4.43
CA PHE A 168 0.34 7.92 -3.42
C PHE A 168 -0.34 8.62 -2.25
N THR A 169 -1.43 8.06 -1.73
CA THR A 169 -2.08 8.55 -0.52
C THR A 169 -2.32 7.40 0.45
N TYR A 170 -1.81 7.56 1.66
CA TYR A 170 -2.15 6.70 2.79
C TYR A 170 -3.19 7.41 3.66
N GLY A 171 -4.21 6.66 4.08
CA GLY A 171 -5.28 7.14 4.94
C GLY A 171 -5.55 6.21 6.12
N LEU A 172 -6.05 6.81 7.20
CA LEU A 172 -6.64 6.13 8.36
C LEU A 172 -7.96 6.83 8.69
N SER A 173 -9.04 6.07 8.75
CA SER A 173 -10.36 6.57 9.12
C SER A 173 -11.00 5.71 10.21
N ARG A 174 -11.79 6.35 11.07
CA ARG A 174 -12.78 5.81 12.00
C ARG A 174 -13.71 6.94 12.42
N GLU A 175 -14.68 6.68 13.25
CA GLU A 175 -15.53 7.75 13.80
C GLU A 175 -14.68 8.85 14.44
N GLY A 176 -14.92 10.10 14.05
CA GLY A 176 -14.20 11.28 14.51
C GLY A 176 -12.74 11.39 14.06
N ARG A 177 -12.23 10.48 13.21
CA ARG A 177 -10.85 10.48 12.75
C ARG A 177 -10.73 10.29 11.24
N ASP A 178 -10.02 11.21 10.59
CA ASP A 178 -9.63 11.14 9.18
C ASP A 178 -8.20 11.68 9.05
N PHE A 179 -7.25 10.78 8.96
CA PHE A 179 -5.83 11.10 8.75
C PHE A 179 -5.44 10.75 7.32
N ARG A 180 -4.73 11.66 6.65
CA ARG A 180 -4.21 11.41 5.29
C ARG A 180 -2.85 12.07 5.10
N VAL A 181 -1.96 11.35 4.43
CA VAL A 181 -0.69 11.85 3.89
C VAL A 181 -0.62 11.53 2.40
N THR A 182 -0.18 12.49 1.60
CA THR A 182 -0.09 12.33 0.13
C THR A 182 1.33 12.63 -0.33
N PHE A 183 1.85 11.81 -1.26
CA PHE A 183 3.18 11.88 -1.84
C PHE A 183 3.08 12.09 -3.35
N ASP A 184 3.97 12.91 -3.91
CA ASP A 184 3.98 13.27 -5.32
C ASP A 184 4.91 12.36 -6.12
N TYR A 185 4.36 11.51 -6.97
CA TYR A 185 5.12 10.60 -7.82
C TYR A 185 5.88 11.25 -8.96
N ARG A 186 5.52 12.50 -9.32
CA ARG A 186 6.11 13.20 -10.47
C ARG A 186 7.57 13.59 -10.23
N GLN A 187 7.99 13.69 -8.97
CA GLN A 187 9.35 14.10 -8.61
C GLN A 187 9.93 13.17 -7.56
N PRO A 188 10.62 12.09 -7.97
CA PRO A 188 11.38 11.27 -7.02
C PRO A 188 12.44 12.12 -6.30
N VAL A 189 12.64 11.82 -5.01
CA VAL A 189 13.67 12.45 -4.17
C VAL A 189 14.74 11.44 -3.78
N ALA A 190 15.86 11.92 -3.25
CA ALA A 190 16.87 11.03 -2.68
C ALA A 190 16.25 10.21 -1.53
N PRO A 191 16.50 8.89 -1.44
CA PRO A 191 16.02 8.08 -0.34
C PRO A 191 16.54 8.64 1.00
N PRO A 192 15.70 8.74 2.03
CA PRO A 192 16.14 9.09 3.37
C PRO A 192 16.99 7.96 3.96
N PRO A 193 17.64 8.17 5.12
CA PRO A 193 18.30 7.08 5.84
C PRO A 193 17.37 5.87 6.04
N ALA A 194 17.91 4.66 6.14
CA ALA A 194 17.11 3.45 6.32
C ALA A 194 16.18 3.56 7.54
N PRO A 195 14.99 2.93 7.52
CA PRO A 195 14.12 2.84 8.70
C PRO A 195 14.85 2.11 9.84
N TRP A 196 14.41 2.35 11.06
CA TRP A 196 15.02 1.71 12.21
C TRP A 196 14.81 0.19 12.17
N GLY A 197 15.88 -0.57 12.46
CA GLY A 197 15.85 -2.03 12.49
C GLY A 197 15.96 -2.72 11.14
N TRP A 198 16.43 -2.00 10.09
CA TRP A 198 16.55 -2.54 8.71
C TRP A 198 17.95 -2.36 8.11
#